data_16c360708a5e8f27e1215c9ffe8dde84
#
_entry.id   16c360708a5e8f27e1215c9ffe8dde84
#
_cell.length_a   1.000
_cell.length_b   1.000
_cell.length_c   1.000
_cell.angle_alpha   90.00
_cell.angle_beta   90.00
_cell.angle_gamma   90.00
#
_symmetry.space_group_name_H-M   'P 1'
#
loop_
_entity.id
_entity.type
_entity.pdbx_description
1 polymer ?
#
loop_
_entity_poly.entity_id
_entity_poly.type
_entity_poly.pdbx_seq_one_letter_code
_entity_poly.pdbx_strand_id
1 'polypeptide(L)'
;WAVIFDMRRGTMGVVEYRGYSVLMSVYHKEKPEYLKQAIESIQTQTLSTNDFVLVCDGPLNESLDSVIAAKQQEMGKTLNVVRLAKNGGLGNALNEGIKYCKNELVARMDSDDIAYPDRCEKQIAVFNTHSEVSICSGIVEEFTTDPNTVDTKRVPPETNAEIVEFAKKRNPFNHPCVMYKKSAVEAVGSYQDFYLLEDYYLWLRMLMAGYQGYNIQEPLLHMRAGSDMYLRRAGWKYAKTQARLFKFMRDSGFIGNSQYIKSCVIRSGSALAPNWLRKFMFEKVLRK
;
A
#
# COMPACT_ATOMS: atom_id res chain seq x y z
N TRP A 1 -2.24 -23.11 -4.69
CA TRP A 1 -1.96 -24.04 -3.60
C TRP A 1 -0.50 -23.84 -3.19
N ALA A 2 -0.24 -23.15 -2.07
CA ALA A 2 1.10 -23.15 -1.47
C ALA A 2 1.33 -24.52 -0.88
N VAL A 3 2.32 -25.22 -1.41
CA VAL A 3 2.70 -26.54 -0.89
C VAL A 3 3.85 -26.34 0.08
N ILE A 4 3.59 -26.47 1.38
CA ILE A 4 4.66 -26.55 2.38
C ILE A 4 4.92 -28.04 2.62
N PHE A 5 6.17 -28.46 2.45
CA PHE A 5 6.60 -29.81 2.83
C PHE A 5 6.68 -29.88 4.36
N ASP A 6 5.72 -30.53 5.00
CA ASP A 6 5.82 -30.84 6.42
C ASP A 6 6.84 -31.98 6.61
N MET A 7 8.05 -31.59 6.97
CA MET A 7 9.15 -32.54 7.22
C MET A 7 8.86 -33.57 8.33
N ARG A 8 7.85 -33.34 9.17
CA ARG A 8 7.47 -34.29 10.24
C ARG A 8 6.47 -35.34 9.77
N ARG A 9 5.75 -35.11 8.70
CA ARG A 9 4.68 -36.01 8.21
C ARG A 9 4.91 -36.55 6.80
N GLY A 10 5.90 -36.04 6.06
CA GLY A 10 6.17 -36.44 4.68
C GLY A 10 5.03 -36.16 3.69
N THR A 11 4.10 -35.23 4.03
CA THR A 11 2.94 -34.88 3.22
C THR A 11 3.06 -33.45 2.71
N MET A 12 2.72 -33.25 1.45
CA MET A 12 2.51 -31.91 0.88
C MET A 12 1.19 -31.37 1.38
N GLY A 13 1.23 -30.39 2.28
CA GLY A 13 0.06 -29.68 2.79
C GLY A 13 -0.24 -28.44 1.95
N VAL A 14 -1.50 -28.20 1.71
CA VAL A 14 -2.00 -26.93 1.13
C VAL A 14 -2.12 -25.92 2.26
N VAL A 15 -1.45 -24.76 2.15
CA VAL A 15 -1.68 -23.66 3.10
C VAL A 15 -2.96 -22.95 2.69
N GLU A 16 -3.99 -23.04 3.52
CA GLU A 16 -5.20 -22.26 3.41
C GLU A 16 -5.13 -21.10 4.40
N TYR A 17 -5.12 -19.87 3.90
CA TYR A 17 -5.20 -18.68 4.75
C TYR A 17 -6.65 -18.46 5.17
N ARG A 18 -6.89 -18.35 6.49
CA ARG A 18 -8.22 -18.10 7.07
C ARG A 18 -8.28 -16.79 7.85
N GLY A 19 -7.17 -16.11 7.99
CA GLY A 19 -7.07 -14.87 8.74
C GLY A 19 -6.02 -13.93 8.17
N TYR A 20 -6.14 -12.66 8.52
CA TYR A 20 -5.24 -11.60 8.11
C TYR A 20 -5.11 -10.59 9.24
N SER A 21 -4.00 -9.84 9.24
CA SER A 21 -3.83 -8.65 10.06
C SER A 21 -4.17 -7.42 9.23
N VAL A 22 -4.75 -6.41 9.85
CA VAL A 22 -4.84 -5.07 9.25
C VAL A 22 -3.71 -4.21 9.79
N LEU A 23 -3.03 -3.47 8.92
CA LEU A 23 -1.99 -2.52 9.29
C LEU A 23 -2.35 -1.13 8.78
N MET A 24 -2.65 -0.21 9.71
CA MET A 24 -3.00 1.18 9.45
C MET A 24 -2.07 2.10 10.22
N SER A 25 -1.71 3.25 9.66
CA SER A 25 -0.97 4.29 10.36
C SER A 25 -1.75 5.59 10.33
N VAL A 26 -1.74 6.31 11.45
CA VAL A 26 -2.37 7.62 11.60
C VAL A 26 -1.36 8.62 12.18
N TYR A 27 -1.45 9.90 11.78
CA TYR A 27 -0.60 10.97 12.30
C TYR A 27 -1.43 12.21 12.63
N HIS A 28 -0.84 13.20 13.29
CA HIS A 28 -1.55 14.34 13.90
C HIS A 28 -2.35 15.25 12.93
N LYS A 29 -2.13 15.16 11.60
CA LYS A 29 -2.88 15.95 10.61
C LYS A 29 -4.11 15.23 10.06
N GLU A 30 -4.33 13.99 10.46
CA GLU A 30 -5.51 13.25 10.05
C GLU A 30 -6.79 13.87 10.65
N LYS A 31 -7.89 13.71 9.95
CA LYS A 31 -9.21 14.13 10.45
C LYS A 31 -9.87 13.00 11.23
N PRO A 32 -10.41 13.28 12.44
CA PRO A 32 -11.04 12.26 13.27
C PRO A 32 -12.17 11.51 12.56
N GLU A 33 -12.97 12.21 11.75
CA GLU A 33 -14.07 11.63 10.98
C GLU A 33 -13.57 10.66 9.90
N TYR A 34 -12.41 10.92 9.27
CA TYR A 34 -11.83 10.03 8.27
C TYR A 34 -11.26 8.77 8.92
N LEU A 35 -10.49 8.93 10.00
CA LEU A 35 -9.98 7.80 10.77
C LEU A 35 -11.12 6.89 11.23
N LYS A 36 -12.22 7.48 11.74
CA LYS A 36 -13.40 6.72 12.17
C LYS A 36 -13.98 5.92 11.00
N GLN A 37 -14.22 6.54 9.86
CA GLN A 37 -14.74 5.88 8.65
C GLN A 37 -13.84 4.76 8.17
N ALA A 38 -12.52 4.99 8.15
CA ALA A 38 -11.53 3.99 7.74
C ALA A 38 -11.57 2.75 8.63
N ILE A 39 -11.59 2.93 9.97
CA ILE A 39 -11.69 1.81 10.92
C ILE A 39 -13.03 1.09 10.75
N GLU A 40 -14.14 1.81 10.63
CA GLU A 40 -15.47 1.22 10.44
C GLU A 40 -15.58 0.39 9.16
N SER A 41 -14.96 0.82 8.07
CA SER A 41 -14.94 0.05 6.82
C SER A 41 -14.20 -1.29 6.94
N ILE A 42 -13.26 -1.39 7.87
CA ILE A 42 -12.59 -2.66 8.19
C ILE A 42 -13.42 -3.50 9.16
N GLN A 43 -14.11 -2.87 10.11
CA GLN A 43 -14.99 -3.60 11.04
C GLN A 43 -16.16 -4.29 10.33
N THR A 44 -16.61 -3.71 9.21
CA THR A 44 -17.75 -4.20 8.41
C THR A 44 -17.36 -5.11 7.25
N GLN A 45 -16.11 -5.60 7.21
CA GLN A 45 -15.69 -6.56 6.20
C GLN A 45 -16.49 -7.87 6.29
N THR A 46 -16.86 -8.45 5.13
CA THR A 46 -17.54 -9.76 5.05
C THR A 46 -16.72 -10.87 5.70
N LEU A 47 -15.40 -10.81 5.55
CA LEU A 47 -14.45 -11.62 6.32
C LEU A 47 -13.77 -10.74 7.37
N SER A 48 -14.22 -10.87 8.62
CA SER A 48 -13.69 -10.06 9.72
C SER A 48 -12.26 -10.46 10.08
N THR A 49 -11.45 -9.46 10.49
CA THR A 49 -10.13 -9.72 11.10
C THR A 49 -10.24 -9.83 12.62
N ASN A 50 -9.33 -10.61 13.21
CA ASN A 50 -9.12 -10.67 14.66
C ASN A 50 -7.85 -9.94 15.10
N ASP A 51 -7.17 -9.23 14.17
CA ASP A 51 -5.89 -8.58 14.42
C ASP A 51 -5.77 -7.29 13.60
N PHE A 52 -6.01 -6.16 14.25
CA PHE A 52 -5.92 -4.83 13.66
C PHE A 52 -4.85 -4.02 14.39
N VAL A 53 -3.76 -3.69 13.73
CA VAL A 53 -2.67 -2.88 14.25
C VAL A 53 -2.81 -1.46 13.73
N LEU A 54 -3.09 -0.52 14.63
CA LEU A 54 -3.13 0.92 14.36
C LEU A 54 -1.87 1.58 14.95
N VAL A 55 -1.04 2.14 14.08
CA VAL A 55 0.19 2.84 14.49
C VAL A 55 -0.06 4.34 14.55
N CYS A 56 0.08 4.93 15.72
CA CYS A 56 0.10 6.38 15.90
C CYS A 56 1.51 6.89 15.62
N ASP A 57 1.74 7.51 14.47
CA ASP A 57 3.04 8.02 14.04
C ASP A 57 3.34 9.37 14.72
N GLY A 58 3.79 9.29 15.97
CA GLY A 58 4.02 10.38 16.89
C GLY A 58 2.77 10.78 17.70
N PRO A 59 2.89 11.82 18.53
CA PRO A 59 1.76 12.34 19.32
C PRO A 59 0.61 12.80 18.43
N LEU A 60 -0.61 12.45 18.82
CA LEU A 60 -1.85 12.85 18.16
C LEU A 60 -2.52 14.00 18.89
N ASN A 61 -3.56 14.58 18.29
CA ASN A 61 -4.44 15.53 18.96
C ASN A 61 -5.56 14.80 19.74
N GLU A 62 -6.18 15.50 20.69
CA GLU A 62 -7.23 14.94 21.56
C GLU A 62 -8.42 14.33 20.80
N SER A 63 -8.80 14.94 19.67
CA SER A 63 -9.93 14.46 18.88
C SER A 63 -9.63 13.09 18.23
N LEU A 64 -8.41 12.88 17.70
CA LEU A 64 -7.97 11.58 17.19
C LEU A 64 -7.84 10.56 18.32
N ASP A 65 -7.26 10.95 19.45
CA ASP A 65 -7.14 10.08 20.62
C ASP A 65 -8.51 9.63 21.14
N SER A 66 -9.52 10.51 21.11
CA SER A 66 -10.89 10.18 21.50
C SER A 66 -11.52 9.13 20.56
N VAL A 67 -11.32 9.25 19.25
CA VAL A 67 -11.78 8.24 18.28
C VAL A 67 -11.10 6.90 18.53
N ILE A 68 -9.78 6.90 18.74
CA ILE A 68 -9.03 5.67 19.01
C ILE A 68 -9.50 5.01 20.31
N ALA A 69 -9.67 5.77 21.37
CA ALA A 69 -10.15 5.23 22.65
C ALA A 69 -11.55 4.61 22.53
N ALA A 70 -12.48 5.26 21.83
CA ALA A 70 -13.80 4.72 21.56
C ALA A 70 -13.73 3.40 20.76
N LYS A 71 -12.90 3.36 19.71
CA LYS A 71 -12.71 2.15 18.89
C LYS A 71 -11.99 1.03 19.65
N GLN A 72 -11.06 1.34 20.55
CA GLN A 72 -10.46 0.34 21.43
C GLN A 72 -11.49 -0.28 22.38
N GLN A 73 -12.40 0.53 22.92
CA GLN A 73 -13.48 0.02 23.77
C GLN A 73 -14.44 -0.89 22.98
N GLU A 74 -14.78 -0.52 21.74
CA GLU A 74 -15.68 -1.26 20.85
C GLU A 74 -15.04 -2.59 20.37
N MET A 75 -13.81 -2.55 19.90
CA MET A 75 -13.11 -3.70 19.28
C MET A 75 -12.33 -4.56 20.27
N GLY A 76 -12.14 -4.08 21.50
CA GLY A 76 -11.41 -4.81 22.53
C GLY A 76 -10.00 -5.23 22.10
N LYS A 77 -9.71 -6.52 22.26
CA LYS A 77 -8.38 -7.09 21.96
C LYS A 77 -8.05 -7.17 20.46
N THR A 78 -9.02 -6.95 19.59
CA THR A 78 -8.80 -6.95 18.14
C THR A 78 -8.00 -5.73 17.69
N LEU A 79 -8.23 -4.56 18.29
CA LEU A 79 -7.51 -3.32 17.97
C LEU A 79 -6.28 -3.15 18.88
N ASN A 80 -5.11 -3.39 18.31
CA ASN A 80 -3.82 -3.13 18.96
C ASN A 80 -3.29 -1.75 18.52
N VAL A 81 -3.18 -0.80 19.45
CA VAL A 81 -2.69 0.56 19.19
C VAL A 81 -1.23 0.68 19.59
N VAL A 82 -0.38 0.93 18.61
CA VAL A 82 1.07 1.15 18.78
C VAL A 82 1.36 2.65 18.71
N ARG A 83 1.91 3.23 19.77
CA ARG A 83 2.22 4.66 19.86
C ARG A 83 3.71 4.93 19.71
N LEU A 84 4.10 5.65 18.68
CA LEU A 84 5.49 6.08 18.48
C LEU A 84 5.75 7.41 19.21
N ALA A 85 6.93 7.55 19.79
CA ALA A 85 7.29 8.75 20.56
C ALA A 85 7.40 10.01 19.68
N LYS A 86 7.69 9.85 18.37
CA LYS A 86 7.83 10.94 17.40
C LYS A 86 7.35 10.50 16.04
N ASN A 87 6.92 11.48 15.21
CA ASN A 87 6.61 11.21 13.81
C ASN A 87 7.87 10.82 13.06
N GLY A 88 7.87 9.62 12.51
CA GLY A 88 8.96 9.04 11.73
C GLY A 88 8.64 8.87 10.25
N GLY A 89 7.40 9.18 9.83
CA GLY A 89 6.88 9.01 8.49
C GLY A 89 6.30 7.61 8.24
N LEU A 90 5.49 7.51 7.18
CA LEU A 90 4.67 6.34 6.88
C LEU A 90 5.47 5.03 6.84
N GLY A 91 6.58 4.99 6.11
CA GLY A 91 7.38 3.76 6.00
C GLY A 91 7.91 3.26 7.35
N ASN A 92 8.36 4.19 8.23
CA ASN A 92 8.80 3.84 9.58
C ASN A 92 7.64 3.34 10.45
N ALA A 93 6.49 4.01 10.39
CA ALA A 93 5.31 3.59 11.13
C ALA A 93 4.84 2.19 10.71
N LEU A 94 4.81 1.90 9.40
CA LEU A 94 4.46 0.58 8.88
C LEU A 94 5.49 -0.50 9.30
N ASN A 95 6.78 -0.19 9.31
CA ASN A 95 7.82 -1.11 9.79
C ASN A 95 7.69 -1.43 11.29
N GLU A 96 7.34 -0.44 12.10
CA GLU A 96 7.06 -0.71 13.51
C GLU A 96 5.78 -1.53 13.67
N GLY A 97 4.72 -1.17 12.95
CA GLY A 97 3.42 -1.85 13.04
C GLY A 97 3.44 -3.32 12.60
N ILE A 98 4.17 -3.65 11.53
CA ILE A 98 4.23 -5.01 11.01
C ILE A 98 4.76 -6.01 12.04
N LYS A 99 5.58 -5.58 12.99
CA LYS A 99 6.11 -6.42 14.07
C LYS A 99 5.02 -6.95 14.99
N TYR A 100 3.90 -6.23 15.09
CA TYR A 100 2.75 -6.57 15.93
C TYR A 100 1.67 -7.35 15.16
N CYS A 101 1.74 -7.42 13.83
CA CYS A 101 0.83 -8.23 13.02
C CYS A 101 1.06 -9.72 13.29
N LYS A 102 0.00 -10.44 13.66
CA LYS A 102 0.04 -11.86 14.05
C LYS A 102 -0.08 -12.80 12.87
N ASN A 103 -0.75 -12.37 11.80
CA ASN A 103 -1.03 -13.19 10.63
C ASN A 103 0.05 -13.02 9.55
N GLU A 104 0.21 -14.03 8.72
CA GLU A 104 1.08 -13.98 7.54
C GLU A 104 0.57 -13.00 6.49
N LEU A 105 -0.74 -12.94 6.27
CA LEU A 105 -1.34 -11.95 5.38
C LEU A 105 -1.59 -10.64 6.11
N VAL A 106 -1.09 -9.54 5.56
CA VAL A 106 -1.26 -8.19 6.10
C VAL A 106 -1.95 -7.31 5.08
N ALA A 107 -3.18 -6.89 5.40
CA ALA A 107 -3.93 -5.89 4.64
C ALA A 107 -3.50 -4.49 5.10
N ARG A 108 -2.80 -3.76 4.24
CA ARG A 108 -2.43 -2.37 4.50
C ARG A 108 -3.57 -1.44 4.09
N MET A 109 -3.79 -0.36 4.86
CA MET A 109 -4.80 0.64 4.55
C MET A 109 -4.36 2.03 5.06
N ASP A 110 -4.74 3.09 4.34
CA ASP A 110 -4.61 4.47 4.81
C ASP A 110 -5.75 4.83 5.79
N SER A 111 -5.49 5.80 6.66
CA SER A 111 -6.41 6.23 7.72
C SER A 111 -7.53 7.16 7.24
N ASP A 112 -7.53 7.55 5.96
CA ASP A 112 -8.50 8.43 5.32
C ASP A 112 -9.32 7.76 4.20
N ASP A 113 -9.05 6.49 3.91
CA ASP A 113 -9.69 5.71 2.85
C ASP A 113 -10.83 4.83 3.39
N ILE A 114 -11.67 4.29 2.49
CA ILE A 114 -12.82 3.44 2.83
C ILE A 114 -12.71 2.13 2.02
N ALA A 115 -12.58 1.00 2.70
CA ALA A 115 -12.55 -0.31 2.06
C ALA A 115 -13.95 -0.75 1.59
N TYR A 116 -14.02 -1.41 0.43
CA TYR A 116 -15.22 -2.15 0.04
C TYR A 116 -15.46 -3.31 1.03
N PRO A 117 -16.72 -3.67 1.32
CA PRO A 117 -17.04 -4.67 2.34
C PRO A 117 -16.42 -6.04 2.10
N ASP A 118 -16.20 -6.44 0.84
CA ASP A 118 -15.68 -7.73 0.43
C ASP A 118 -14.20 -7.73 0.04
N ARG A 119 -13.50 -6.60 0.27
CA ARG A 119 -12.10 -6.42 -0.11
C ARG A 119 -11.20 -7.53 0.42
N CYS A 120 -11.22 -7.75 1.73
CA CYS A 120 -10.28 -8.67 2.37
C CYS A 120 -10.59 -10.13 2.03
N GLU A 121 -11.86 -10.50 1.91
CA GLU A 121 -12.30 -11.82 1.45
C GLU A 121 -11.77 -12.12 0.04
N LYS A 122 -11.97 -11.20 -0.91
CA LYS A 122 -11.47 -11.33 -2.29
C LYS A 122 -9.95 -11.45 -2.34
N GLN A 123 -9.23 -10.64 -1.55
CA GLN A 123 -7.76 -10.70 -1.52
C GLN A 123 -7.25 -12.03 -0.94
N ILE A 124 -7.85 -12.54 0.14
CA ILE A 124 -7.49 -13.86 0.70
C ILE A 124 -7.77 -14.99 -0.30
N ALA A 125 -8.88 -14.92 -1.03
CA ALA A 125 -9.21 -15.89 -2.07
C ALA A 125 -8.10 -15.98 -3.14
N VAL A 126 -7.48 -14.84 -3.52
CA VAL A 126 -6.32 -14.83 -4.42
C VAL A 126 -5.15 -15.60 -3.84
N PHE A 127 -4.77 -15.37 -2.57
CA PHE A 127 -3.65 -16.10 -1.95
C PHE A 127 -3.93 -17.59 -1.78
N ASN A 128 -5.19 -17.98 -1.64
CA ASN A 128 -5.58 -19.38 -1.54
C ASN A 128 -5.64 -20.09 -2.89
N THR A 129 -5.92 -19.37 -3.99
CA THR A 129 -5.99 -19.94 -5.34
C THR A 129 -4.67 -19.80 -6.12
N HIS A 130 -3.86 -18.78 -5.80
CA HIS A 130 -2.59 -18.44 -6.42
C HIS A 130 -1.47 -18.46 -5.39
N SER A 131 -0.98 -19.65 -5.06
CA SER A 131 0.00 -19.85 -3.97
C SER A 131 1.33 -19.11 -4.18
N GLU A 132 1.69 -18.83 -5.43
CA GLU A 132 2.86 -18.08 -5.86
C GLU A 132 2.76 -16.59 -5.55
N VAL A 133 1.55 -16.05 -5.42
CA VAL A 133 1.32 -14.62 -5.16
C VAL A 133 1.79 -14.25 -3.75
N SER A 134 2.52 -13.16 -3.67
CA SER A 134 3.02 -12.57 -2.43
C SER A 134 2.53 -11.15 -2.17
N ILE A 135 2.01 -10.47 -3.21
CA ILE A 135 1.39 -9.14 -3.13
C ILE A 135 0.09 -9.18 -3.93
N CYS A 136 -1.01 -8.77 -3.32
CA CYS A 136 -2.29 -8.59 -3.99
C CYS A 136 -2.80 -7.17 -3.77
N SER A 137 -3.23 -6.49 -4.85
CA SER A 137 -3.93 -5.21 -4.78
C SER A 137 -5.18 -5.27 -5.66
N GLY A 138 -5.78 -4.14 -6.01
CA GLY A 138 -6.92 -4.08 -6.89
C GLY A 138 -7.22 -2.68 -7.37
N ILE A 139 -8.36 -2.50 -8.05
CA ILE A 139 -8.81 -1.20 -8.52
C ILE A 139 -9.15 -0.33 -7.31
N VAL A 140 -8.73 0.94 -7.39
CA VAL A 140 -9.05 1.98 -6.41
C VAL A 140 -9.88 3.05 -7.10
N GLU A 141 -11.00 3.41 -6.50
CA GLU A 141 -11.87 4.50 -6.93
C GLU A 141 -11.56 5.75 -6.13
N GLU A 142 -11.22 6.84 -6.83
CA GLU A 142 -10.91 8.12 -6.18
C GLU A 142 -12.17 8.96 -6.05
N PHE A 143 -12.35 9.58 -4.89
CA PHE A 143 -13.41 10.55 -4.62
C PHE A 143 -12.87 11.77 -3.85
N THR A 144 -13.53 12.90 -3.99
CA THR A 144 -13.13 14.15 -3.30
C THR A 144 -13.99 14.44 -2.07
N THR A 145 -15.30 14.33 -2.19
CA THR A 145 -16.26 14.69 -1.13
C THR A 145 -17.13 13.54 -0.69
N ASP A 146 -17.79 12.85 -1.62
CA ASP A 146 -18.73 11.76 -1.37
C ASP A 146 -18.15 10.45 -1.94
N PRO A 147 -17.94 9.41 -1.14
CA PRO A 147 -17.44 8.13 -1.61
C PRO A 147 -18.35 7.45 -2.65
N ASN A 148 -19.64 7.81 -2.71
CA ASN A 148 -20.56 7.31 -3.73
C ASN A 148 -20.40 8.01 -5.08
N THR A 149 -19.63 9.11 -5.14
CA THR A 149 -19.35 9.85 -6.37
C THR A 149 -17.90 9.65 -6.78
N VAL A 150 -17.69 8.71 -7.71
CA VAL A 150 -16.36 8.34 -8.19
C VAL A 150 -15.86 9.36 -9.21
N ASP A 151 -14.79 10.08 -8.88
CA ASP A 151 -14.16 11.05 -9.77
C ASP A 151 -13.30 10.38 -10.83
N THR A 152 -12.53 9.37 -10.44
CA THR A 152 -11.62 8.61 -11.32
C THR A 152 -11.28 7.24 -10.72
N LYS A 153 -10.74 6.34 -11.56
CA LYS A 153 -10.29 5.00 -11.14
C LYS A 153 -8.81 4.81 -11.42
N ARG A 154 -8.13 4.11 -10.54
CA ARG A 154 -6.78 3.60 -10.77
C ARG A 154 -6.86 2.11 -11.02
N VAL A 155 -6.69 1.73 -12.27
CA VAL A 155 -6.71 0.33 -12.71
C VAL A 155 -5.27 -0.13 -12.89
N PRO A 156 -4.71 -0.93 -11.99
CA PRO A 156 -3.38 -1.51 -12.15
C PRO A 156 -3.43 -2.72 -13.09
N PRO A 157 -2.29 -3.14 -13.70
CA PRO A 157 -2.23 -4.35 -14.51
C PRO A 157 -2.50 -5.59 -13.67
N GLU A 158 -3.16 -6.58 -14.24
CA GLU A 158 -3.67 -7.76 -13.52
C GLU A 158 -2.58 -8.77 -13.17
N THR A 159 -1.91 -9.29 -14.20
CA THR A 159 -1.00 -10.44 -14.11
C THR A 159 0.40 -10.05 -13.68
N ASN A 160 1.14 -10.99 -13.08
CA ASN A 160 2.53 -10.74 -12.66
C ASN A 160 3.43 -10.28 -13.83
N ALA A 161 3.25 -10.83 -15.02
CA ALA A 161 4.04 -10.43 -16.19
C ALA A 161 3.78 -8.95 -16.55
N GLU A 162 2.52 -8.54 -16.58
CA GLU A 162 2.12 -7.15 -16.85
C GLU A 162 2.58 -6.22 -15.71
N ILE A 163 2.47 -6.66 -14.45
CA ILE A 163 2.93 -5.95 -13.26
C ILE A 163 4.42 -5.64 -13.36
N VAL A 164 5.25 -6.62 -13.72
CA VAL A 164 6.70 -6.43 -13.88
C VAL A 164 7.01 -5.43 -14.99
N GLU A 165 6.35 -5.52 -16.14
CA GLU A 165 6.55 -4.56 -17.25
C GLU A 165 6.08 -3.16 -16.87
N PHE A 166 4.95 -3.04 -16.19
CA PHE A 166 4.44 -1.76 -15.72
C PHE A 166 5.34 -1.13 -14.66
N ALA A 167 5.89 -1.98 -13.76
CA ALA A 167 6.84 -1.56 -12.72
C ALA A 167 8.12 -0.94 -13.27
N LYS A 168 8.47 -1.17 -14.53
CA LYS A 168 9.59 -0.47 -15.19
C LYS A 168 9.33 1.02 -15.44
N LYS A 169 8.09 1.47 -15.33
CA LYS A 169 7.65 2.84 -15.68
C LYS A 169 6.96 3.57 -14.53
N ARG A 170 6.22 2.85 -13.69
CA ARG A 170 5.38 3.42 -12.62
C ARG A 170 5.01 2.37 -11.59
N ASN A 171 4.58 2.83 -10.41
CA ASN A 171 4.16 1.96 -9.31
C ASN A 171 3.03 1.01 -9.77
N PRO A 172 3.22 -0.32 -9.68
CA PRO A 172 2.27 -1.29 -10.20
C PRO A 172 1.16 -1.68 -9.23
N PHE A 173 1.20 -1.20 -7.99
CA PHE A 173 0.19 -1.50 -6.97
C PHE A 173 -0.38 -0.21 -6.38
N ASN A 174 -1.64 -0.24 -6.02
CA ASN A 174 -2.29 0.81 -5.25
C ASN A 174 -1.99 0.58 -3.76
N HIS A 175 -1.03 1.31 -3.20
CA HIS A 175 -0.52 1.11 -1.84
C HIS A 175 -1.61 1.02 -0.76
N PRO A 176 -2.65 1.90 -0.72
CA PRO A 176 -3.70 1.80 0.30
C PRO A 176 -4.56 0.54 0.19
N CYS A 177 -4.43 -0.20 -0.92
CA CYS A 177 -5.25 -1.37 -1.22
C CYS A 177 -4.44 -2.69 -1.24
N VAL A 178 -3.17 -2.68 -0.83
CA VAL A 178 -2.37 -3.92 -0.86
C VAL A 178 -2.69 -4.85 0.30
N MET A 179 -2.66 -6.15 -0.01
CA MET A 179 -2.47 -7.22 0.96
C MET A 179 -1.21 -7.99 0.55
N TYR A 180 -0.35 -8.33 1.50
CA TYR A 180 0.93 -9.00 1.21
C TYR A 180 1.27 -10.06 2.24
N LYS A 181 2.15 -10.99 1.86
CA LYS A 181 2.79 -11.92 2.81
C LYS A 181 3.82 -11.15 3.63
N LYS A 182 3.66 -11.16 4.96
CA LYS A 182 4.57 -10.50 5.92
C LYS A 182 6.00 -10.98 5.73
N SER A 183 6.21 -12.29 5.64
CA SER A 183 7.51 -12.92 5.44
C SER A 183 8.21 -12.42 4.17
N ALA A 184 7.48 -12.21 3.08
CA ALA A 184 8.03 -11.71 1.82
C ALA A 184 8.49 -10.24 1.92
N VAL A 185 7.73 -9.39 2.63
CA VAL A 185 8.12 -7.99 2.89
C VAL A 185 9.37 -7.94 3.79
N GLU A 186 9.40 -8.75 4.85
CA GLU A 186 10.54 -8.83 5.77
C GLU A 186 11.81 -9.35 5.07
N ALA A 187 11.70 -10.36 4.22
CA ALA A 187 12.81 -10.96 3.49
C ALA A 187 13.55 -9.97 2.57
N VAL A 188 12.86 -8.95 2.05
CA VAL A 188 13.49 -7.91 1.23
C VAL A 188 13.86 -6.65 2.03
N GLY A 189 13.80 -6.69 3.37
CA GLY A 189 14.21 -5.61 4.27
C GLY A 189 13.15 -4.54 4.45
N SER A 190 11.87 -4.88 4.36
CA SER A 190 10.69 -4.07 4.69
C SER A 190 10.69 -2.67 4.01
N TYR A 191 9.93 -1.70 4.52
CA TYR A 191 9.96 -0.32 3.99
C TYR A 191 11.31 0.34 4.27
N GLN A 192 11.86 1.03 3.30
CA GLN A 192 13.11 1.78 3.42
C GLN A 192 12.90 3.24 3.04
N ASP A 193 13.73 4.13 3.59
CA ASP A 193 13.63 5.57 3.32
C ASP A 193 13.82 5.87 1.84
N PHE A 194 12.69 6.21 1.22
CA PHE A 194 12.61 6.63 -0.17
C PHE A 194 11.49 7.67 -0.29
N TYR A 195 11.79 8.92 -0.03
CA TYR A 195 10.83 10.02 0.10
C TYR A 195 9.69 9.97 -0.93
N LEU A 196 8.46 9.72 -0.47
CA LEU A 196 7.21 9.56 -1.25
C LEU A 196 7.21 8.42 -2.30
N LEU A 197 8.16 7.51 -2.25
CA LEU A 197 8.28 6.33 -3.12
C LEU A 197 8.70 5.09 -2.34
N GLU A 198 8.52 5.09 -1.01
CA GLU A 198 8.87 3.99 -0.12
C GLU A 198 8.15 2.69 -0.50
N ASP A 199 6.91 2.80 -0.94
CA ASP A 199 6.07 1.72 -1.41
C ASP A 199 6.58 1.16 -2.76
N TYR A 200 6.78 2.02 -3.74
CA TYR A 200 7.28 1.60 -5.04
C TYR A 200 8.67 0.96 -4.94
N TYR A 201 9.53 1.51 -4.08
CA TYR A 201 10.86 0.94 -3.83
C TYR A 201 10.77 -0.45 -3.17
N LEU A 202 9.82 -0.67 -2.27
CA LEU A 202 9.55 -1.98 -1.69
C LEU A 202 9.09 -2.99 -2.75
N TRP A 203 8.11 -2.61 -3.58
CA TRP A 203 7.59 -3.49 -4.62
C TRP A 203 8.65 -3.88 -5.66
N LEU A 204 9.52 -2.95 -6.04
CA LEU A 204 10.63 -3.25 -6.94
C LEU A 204 11.56 -4.31 -6.33
N ARG A 205 11.93 -4.18 -5.06
CA ARG A 205 12.78 -5.18 -4.38
C ARG A 205 12.10 -6.54 -4.28
N MET A 206 10.80 -6.58 -4.03
CA MET A 206 10.04 -7.84 -4.01
C MET A 206 9.98 -8.49 -5.39
N LEU A 207 9.63 -7.74 -6.45
CA LEU A 207 9.58 -8.27 -7.81
C LEU A 207 10.96 -8.75 -8.30
N MET A 208 12.04 -8.01 -8.00
CA MET A 208 13.40 -8.41 -8.33
C MET A 208 13.88 -9.65 -7.55
N ALA A 209 13.35 -9.88 -6.36
CA ALA A 209 13.60 -11.09 -5.56
C ALA A 209 12.76 -12.30 -6.02
N GLY A 210 11.93 -12.15 -7.07
CA GLY A 210 11.11 -13.21 -7.64
C GLY A 210 9.73 -13.38 -7.00
N TYR A 211 9.34 -12.52 -6.06
CA TYR A 211 7.99 -12.53 -5.52
C TYR A 211 6.98 -12.07 -6.56
N GLN A 212 5.84 -12.74 -6.63
CA GLN A 212 4.82 -12.49 -7.64
C GLN A 212 3.69 -11.62 -7.10
N GLY A 213 3.14 -10.79 -7.99
CA GLY A 213 2.00 -9.94 -7.70
C GLY A 213 0.77 -10.29 -8.53
N TYR A 214 -0.39 -9.91 -8.01
CA TYR A 214 -1.68 -9.99 -8.70
C TYR A 214 -2.53 -8.76 -8.36
N ASN A 215 -3.27 -8.21 -9.32
CA ASN A 215 -4.22 -7.14 -9.05
C ASN A 215 -5.64 -7.55 -9.48
N ILE A 216 -6.54 -7.62 -8.52
CA ILE A 216 -7.96 -7.89 -8.74
C ILE A 216 -8.54 -6.78 -9.60
N GLN A 217 -9.21 -7.15 -10.70
CA GLN A 217 -9.81 -6.19 -11.65
C GLN A 217 -11.22 -5.74 -11.22
N GLU A 218 -11.40 -5.58 -9.90
CA GLU A 218 -12.60 -5.05 -9.28
C GLU A 218 -12.25 -3.92 -8.31
N PRO A 219 -13.16 -2.96 -8.06
CA PRO A 219 -12.98 -1.95 -7.03
C PRO A 219 -12.90 -2.59 -5.64
N LEU A 220 -11.86 -2.25 -4.89
CA LEU A 220 -11.63 -2.76 -3.53
C LEU A 220 -11.53 -1.64 -2.49
N LEU A 221 -11.34 -0.40 -2.92
CA LEU A 221 -11.12 0.74 -2.03
C LEU A 221 -11.63 2.03 -2.65
N HIS A 222 -12.33 2.84 -1.87
CA HIS A 222 -12.54 4.25 -2.14
C HIS A 222 -11.39 5.06 -1.53
N MET A 223 -10.57 5.68 -2.37
CA MET A 223 -9.45 6.51 -1.96
C MET A 223 -9.84 7.98 -1.93
N ARG A 224 -9.61 8.64 -0.81
CA ARG A 224 -9.86 10.07 -0.69
C ARG A 224 -8.77 10.86 -1.41
N ALA A 225 -9.12 11.48 -2.54
CA ALA A 225 -8.20 12.28 -3.33
C ALA A 225 -8.17 13.72 -2.81
N GLY A 226 -7.11 14.08 -2.08
CA GLY A 226 -6.85 15.47 -1.69
C GLY A 226 -6.34 16.29 -2.88
N SER A 227 -6.76 17.57 -2.98
CA SER A 227 -6.29 18.53 -3.99
C SER A 227 -4.77 18.72 -4.03
N ASP A 228 -4.07 18.37 -2.95
CA ASP A 228 -2.64 18.62 -2.75
C ASP A 228 -1.72 17.46 -3.14
N MET A 229 -2.30 16.35 -3.60
CA MET A 229 -1.51 15.15 -3.92
C MET A 229 -0.43 15.39 -4.98
N TYR A 230 -0.72 16.20 -6.01
CA TYR A 230 0.26 16.58 -7.04
C TYR A 230 1.25 17.66 -6.55
N LEU A 231 0.86 18.51 -5.58
CA LEU A 231 1.74 19.53 -4.99
C LEU A 231 2.87 18.88 -4.17
N ARG A 232 2.57 17.85 -3.41
CA ARG A 232 3.58 17.09 -2.62
C ARG A 232 4.65 16.44 -3.50
N ARG A 233 4.31 16.09 -4.76
CA ARG A 233 5.20 15.48 -5.76
C ARG A 233 5.95 16.51 -6.61
N ALA A 234 6.33 17.63 -6.00
CA ALA A 234 7.03 18.76 -6.62
C ALA A 234 8.41 19.00 -6.02
N GLY A 235 9.27 19.68 -6.82
CA GLY A 235 10.54 20.22 -6.39
C GLY A 235 11.72 19.25 -6.43
N TRP A 236 12.89 19.80 -6.14
CA TRP A 236 14.18 19.10 -6.28
C TRP A 236 14.29 17.84 -5.42
N LYS A 237 13.72 17.84 -4.21
CA LYS A 237 13.77 16.68 -3.34
C LYS A 237 13.09 15.47 -4.01
N TYR A 238 11.88 15.67 -4.55
CA TYR A 238 11.16 14.61 -5.23
C TYR A 238 11.82 14.21 -6.56
N ALA A 239 12.31 15.18 -7.34
CA ALA A 239 13.04 14.90 -8.58
C ALA A 239 14.29 14.02 -8.32
N LYS A 240 15.07 14.33 -7.26
CA LYS A 240 16.21 13.51 -6.85
C LYS A 240 15.81 12.09 -6.43
N THR A 241 14.68 11.96 -5.73
CA THR A 241 14.16 10.65 -5.33
C THR A 241 13.77 9.82 -6.54
N GLN A 242 13.09 10.41 -7.52
CA GLN A 242 12.77 9.75 -8.79
C GLN A 242 14.05 9.29 -9.51
N ALA A 243 15.03 10.17 -9.67
CA ALA A 243 16.30 9.81 -10.30
C ALA A 243 17.05 8.68 -9.56
N ARG A 244 17.05 8.71 -8.21
CA ARG A 244 17.61 7.64 -7.39
C ARG A 244 16.91 6.30 -7.60
N LEU A 245 15.57 6.31 -7.72
CA LEU A 245 14.79 5.10 -7.95
C LEU A 245 15.12 4.48 -9.32
N PHE A 246 15.11 5.28 -10.39
CA PHE A 246 15.44 4.77 -11.72
C PHE A 246 16.92 4.37 -11.85
N LYS A 247 17.82 5.05 -11.12
CA LYS A 247 19.22 4.62 -11.01
C LYS A 247 19.32 3.23 -10.37
N PHE A 248 18.60 3.00 -9.27
CA PHE A 248 18.53 1.68 -8.62
C PHE A 248 18.01 0.61 -9.58
N MET A 249 16.94 0.88 -10.32
CA MET A 249 16.38 -0.07 -11.30
C MET A 249 17.36 -0.41 -12.42
N ARG A 250 18.16 0.57 -12.87
CA ARG A 250 19.21 0.35 -13.89
C ARG A 250 20.37 -0.47 -13.29
N ASP A 251 20.88 -0.06 -12.15
CA ASP A 251 22.05 -0.69 -11.53
C ASP A 251 21.78 -2.16 -11.12
N SER A 252 20.52 -2.49 -10.82
CA SER A 252 20.08 -3.88 -10.59
C SER A 252 19.69 -4.65 -11.86
N GLY A 253 19.84 -4.06 -13.04
CA GLY A 253 19.52 -4.73 -14.30
C GLY A 253 18.01 -4.83 -14.62
N PHE A 254 17.14 -4.22 -13.81
CA PHE A 254 15.69 -4.27 -14.02
C PHE A 254 15.23 -3.45 -15.23
N ILE A 255 15.97 -2.37 -15.57
CA ILE A 255 15.77 -1.58 -16.79
C ILE A 255 17.10 -1.31 -17.48
N GLY A 256 17.08 -1.12 -18.80
CA GLY A 256 18.26 -0.72 -19.58
C GLY A 256 18.55 0.79 -19.50
N ASN A 257 19.75 1.18 -19.99
CA ASN A 257 20.21 2.58 -19.99
C ASN A 257 19.26 3.54 -20.72
N SER A 258 18.70 3.13 -21.85
CA SER A 258 17.76 3.92 -22.63
C SER A 258 16.49 4.24 -21.82
N GLN A 259 15.91 3.22 -21.16
CA GLN A 259 14.74 3.38 -20.30
C GLN A 259 15.05 4.26 -19.08
N TYR A 260 16.23 4.11 -18.47
CA TYR A 260 16.70 4.94 -17.37
C TYR A 260 16.72 6.43 -17.76
N ILE A 261 17.39 6.77 -18.86
CA ILE A 261 17.49 8.16 -19.35
C ILE A 261 16.10 8.74 -19.60
N LYS A 262 15.26 8.00 -20.37
CA LYS A 262 13.89 8.41 -20.66
C LYS A 262 13.06 8.67 -19.40
N SER A 263 13.14 7.76 -18.44
CA SER A 263 12.38 7.87 -17.18
C SER A 263 12.87 9.04 -16.32
N CYS A 264 14.18 9.26 -16.22
CA CYS A 264 14.74 10.41 -15.52
C CYS A 264 14.28 11.74 -16.14
N VAL A 265 14.34 11.87 -17.46
CA VAL A 265 13.89 13.08 -18.16
C VAL A 265 12.41 13.35 -17.92
N ILE A 266 11.55 12.35 -18.10
CA ILE A 266 10.10 12.52 -17.97
C ILE A 266 9.70 12.74 -16.50
N ARG A 267 10.14 11.87 -15.58
CA ARG A 267 9.68 11.87 -14.20
C ARG A 267 10.34 12.97 -13.36
N SER A 268 11.66 13.10 -13.44
CA SER A 268 12.35 14.16 -12.71
C SER A 268 12.05 15.54 -13.32
N GLY A 269 11.92 15.61 -14.67
CA GLY A 269 11.52 16.84 -15.36
C GLY A 269 10.11 17.28 -14.97
N SER A 270 9.15 16.36 -14.89
CA SER A 270 7.78 16.68 -14.45
C SER A 270 7.72 17.22 -13.02
N ALA A 271 8.59 16.72 -12.13
CA ALA A 271 8.65 17.21 -10.74
C ALA A 271 9.16 18.66 -10.63
N LEU A 272 9.94 19.11 -11.60
CA LEU A 272 10.50 20.48 -11.66
C LEU A 272 9.63 21.42 -12.50
N ALA A 273 8.62 20.91 -13.21
CA ALA A 273 7.73 21.72 -14.05
C ALA A 273 6.89 22.67 -13.21
N PRO A 274 6.49 23.85 -13.76
CA PRO A 274 5.52 24.73 -13.14
C PRO A 274 4.21 24.02 -12.79
N ASN A 275 3.50 24.49 -11.76
CA ASN A 275 2.31 23.80 -11.23
C ASN A 275 1.25 23.49 -12.31
N TRP A 276 0.96 24.44 -13.22
CA TRP A 276 -0.02 24.26 -14.29
C TRP A 276 0.37 23.15 -15.27
N LEU A 277 1.66 23.10 -15.65
CA LEU A 277 2.17 22.07 -16.57
C LEU A 277 2.21 20.71 -15.89
N ARG A 278 2.58 20.66 -14.60
CA ARG A 278 2.59 19.42 -13.79
C ARG A 278 1.17 18.87 -13.66
N LYS A 279 0.18 19.71 -13.37
CA LYS A 279 -1.23 19.31 -13.31
C LYS A 279 -1.66 18.68 -14.65
N PHE A 280 -1.39 19.36 -15.75
CA PHE A 280 -1.69 18.85 -17.09
C PHE A 280 -0.98 17.52 -17.38
N MET A 281 0.33 17.42 -17.10
CA MET A 281 1.09 16.18 -17.29
C MET A 281 0.55 15.04 -16.41
N PHE A 282 0.19 15.33 -15.18
CA PHE A 282 -0.34 14.34 -14.25
C PHE A 282 -1.69 13.80 -14.73
N GLU A 283 -2.59 14.65 -15.15
CA GLU A 283 -3.94 14.28 -15.62
C GLU A 283 -3.95 13.62 -17.01
N LYS A 284 -3.11 14.06 -17.93
CA LYS A 284 -3.18 13.65 -19.34
C LYS A 284 -2.10 12.65 -19.76
N VAL A 285 -0.95 12.63 -19.10
CA VAL A 285 0.22 11.82 -19.53
C VAL A 285 0.61 10.76 -18.49
N LEU A 286 0.62 11.13 -17.20
CA LEU A 286 1.15 10.27 -16.15
C LEU A 286 0.09 9.38 -15.51
N ARG A 287 -1.19 9.62 -15.75
CA ARG A 287 -2.33 8.83 -15.27
C ARG A 287 -2.89 7.83 -16.30
N LYS A 288 -2.54 7.97 -17.57
CA LYS A 288 -2.97 7.03 -18.63
C LYS A 288 -2.16 5.75 -18.64
#